data_afd02f805e2183a27bdbe0f3881cf885
#
_entry.id   afd02f805e2183a27bdbe0f3881cf885
#
_cell.length_a   1.000
_cell.length_b   1.000
_cell.length_c   1.000
_cell.angle_alpha   90.00
_cell.angle_beta   90.00
_cell.angle_gamma   90.00
#
_symmetry.space_group_name_H-M   'P 1'
#
loop_
_entity.id
_entity.type
_entity.pdbx_description
1 polymer ?
#
loop_
_entity_poly.entity_id
_entity_poly.type
_entity_poly.pdbx_seq_one_letter_code
_entity_poly.pdbx_strand_id
1 'polypeptide(L)'
;MKKIFFIVFMIATLAGFGQVKDPKASALLDEVSAKTKSYKSIKVDFSFTMVNTKAKINEEKTGTLWLSGDKYKMSAAGQTVICDGKTIWTYLAESNEVQVNLLDNKDDAMTPSKLLTSYNSNYKSKIIRDKNSDPNIELVELIPNSSKNFTKAILGIDKTKKQVKSFVLYDKSGNTFTYKIKTFITNTPLTGADFTFDASKFPGVEVIDMR
;
A
#
# COMPACT_ATOMS: atom_id res chain seq x y z
N MET A 1 7.19 -55.68 -50.14
CA MET A 1 6.10 -54.78 -49.68
C MET A 1 6.55 -54.14 -48.37
N LYS A 2 7.11 -52.94 -48.43
CA LYS A 2 7.62 -52.17 -47.25
C LYS A 2 6.52 -51.23 -46.80
N LYS A 3 5.97 -51.46 -45.59
CA LYS A 3 4.98 -50.56 -44.97
C LYS A 3 5.74 -49.44 -44.25
N ILE A 4 5.61 -48.22 -44.76
CA ILE A 4 6.13 -46.99 -44.12
C ILE A 4 5.08 -46.55 -43.08
N PHE A 5 5.47 -46.58 -41.80
CA PHE A 5 4.66 -46.05 -40.67
C PHE A 5 4.95 -44.56 -40.54
N PHE A 6 3.97 -43.72 -40.86
CA PHE A 6 4.06 -42.25 -40.70
C PHE A 6 3.64 -41.93 -39.26
N ILE A 7 4.63 -41.63 -38.40
CA ILE A 7 4.36 -41.14 -37.04
C ILE A 7 4.12 -39.61 -37.15
N VAL A 8 2.87 -39.20 -37.02
CA VAL A 8 2.51 -37.79 -36.87
C VAL A 8 2.84 -37.35 -35.44
N PHE A 9 3.92 -36.57 -35.29
CA PHE A 9 4.31 -35.98 -34.01
C PHE A 9 3.43 -34.75 -33.77
N MET A 10 2.36 -34.93 -32.96
CA MET A 10 1.44 -33.87 -32.56
C MET A 10 2.15 -33.01 -31.51
N ILE A 11 2.76 -31.89 -31.93
CA ILE A 11 3.34 -30.87 -31.02
C ILE A 11 2.18 -30.15 -30.31
N ALA A 12 1.88 -30.62 -29.12
CA ALA A 12 1.00 -29.87 -28.20
C ALA A 12 1.78 -28.60 -27.72
N THR A 13 1.50 -27.46 -28.32
CA THR A 13 1.95 -26.19 -27.79
C THR A 13 1.23 -25.92 -26.47
N LEU A 14 1.89 -26.25 -25.37
CA LEU A 14 1.52 -25.74 -24.05
C LEU A 14 1.69 -24.22 -24.09
N ALA A 15 0.59 -23.51 -24.42
CA ALA A 15 0.49 -22.10 -24.17
C ALA A 15 0.58 -21.90 -22.65
N GLY A 16 1.79 -21.66 -22.16
CA GLY A 16 2.01 -21.22 -20.80
C GLY A 16 1.23 -19.94 -20.60
N PHE A 17 0.14 -19.99 -19.85
CA PHE A 17 -0.55 -18.82 -19.33
C PHE A 17 0.35 -18.15 -18.28
N GLY A 18 1.48 -17.59 -18.74
CA GLY A 18 2.20 -16.59 -17.99
C GLY A 18 1.20 -15.43 -17.82
N GLN A 19 0.79 -15.15 -16.60
CA GLN A 19 -0.08 -14.01 -16.30
C GLN A 19 0.62 -12.73 -16.77
N VAL A 20 0.30 -12.31 -18.00
CA VAL A 20 0.85 -11.11 -18.64
C VAL A 20 0.33 -9.92 -17.85
N LYS A 21 1.22 -9.01 -17.50
CA LYS A 21 0.89 -7.71 -16.88
C LYS A 21 -0.13 -6.99 -17.77
N ASP A 22 -1.28 -6.61 -17.20
CA ASP A 22 -2.32 -5.91 -17.96
C ASP A 22 -1.81 -4.49 -18.34
N PRO A 23 -1.66 -4.17 -19.64
CA PRO A 23 -1.13 -2.87 -20.05
C PRO A 23 -2.00 -1.69 -19.59
N LYS A 24 -3.33 -1.87 -19.53
CA LYS A 24 -4.25 -0.82 -19.06
C LYS A 24 -4.10 -0.57 -17.56
N ALA A 25 -3.99 -1.64 -16.77
CA ALA A 25 -3.71 -1.52 -15.34
C ALA A 25 -2.36 -0.81 -15.11
N SER A 26 -1.32 -1.22 -15.84
CA SER A 26 0.01 -0.61 -15.74
C SER A 26 0.00 0.87 -16.08
N ALA A 27 -0.62 1.26 -17.20
CA ALA A 27 -0.71 2.66 -17.61
C ALA A 27 -1.46 3.51 -16.56
N LEU A 28 -2.58 3.01 -16.03
CA LEU A 28 -3.33 3.71 -14.98
C LEU A 28 -2.50 3.89 -13.70
N LEU A 29 -1.76 2.86 -13.29
CA LEU A 29 -0.89 2.92 -12.11
C LEU A 29 0.28 3.89 -12.31
N ASP A 30 0.83 3.99 -13.52
CA ASP A 30 1.87 4.97 -13.86
C ASP A 30 1.33 6.40 -13.79
N GLU A 31 0.12 6.66 -14.31
CA GLU A 31 -0.55 7.95 -14.19
C GLU A 31 -0.79 8.35 -12.73
N VAL A 32 -1.31 7.42 -11.91
CA VAL A 32 -1.53 7.65 -10.46
C VAL A 32 -0.22 7.93 -9.74
N SER A 33 0.82 7.15 -10.02
CA SER A 33 2.15 7.32 -9.42
C SER A 33 2.76 8.67 -9.80
N ALA A 34 2.75 9.02 -11.10
CA ALA A 34 3.29 10.29 -11.59
C ALA A 34 2.55 11.48 -10.95
N LYS A 35 1.21 11.42 -10.90
CA LYS A 35 0.40 12.47 -10.28
C LYS A 35 0.67 12.59 -8.78
N THR A 36 0.76 11.46 -8.07
CA THR A 36 1.06 11.46 -6.63
C THR A 36 2.43 12.08 -6.35
N LYS A 37 3.45 11.74 -7.15
CA LYS A 37 4.80 12.31 -7.05
C LYS A 37 4.87 13.81 -7.38
N SER A 38 3.91 14.34 -8.14
CA SER A 38 3.87 15.77 -8.48
C SER A 38 3.44 16.67 -7.32
N TYR A 39 2.82 16.11 -6.28
CA TYR A 39 2.42 16.86 -5.11
C TYR A 39 3.59 17.11 -4.15
N LYS A 40 3.75 18.35 -3.66
CA LYS A 40 4.76 18.69 -2.65
C LYS A 40 4.47 18.02 -1.32
N SER A 41 3.19 17.87 -0.99
CA SER A 41 2.71 17.19 0.19
C SER A 41 1.30 16.65 -0.01
N ILE A 42 0.93 15.67 0.78
CA ILE A 42 -0.40 15.06 0.79
C ILE A 42 -0.85 14.91 2.24
N LYS A 43 -2.09 15.29 2.53
CA LYS A 43 -2.77 14.95 3.77
C LYS A 43 -3.99 14.11 3.44
N VAL A 44 -4.12 12.97 4.10
CA VAL A 44 -5.22 12.01 3.91
C VAL A 44 -5.86 11.70 5.25
N ASP A 45 -7.17 11.87 5.36
CA ASP A 45 -7.95 11.25 6.43
C ASP A 45 -8.57 9.97 5.88
N PHE A 46 -8.47 8.89 6.64
CA PHE A 46 -8.93 7.56 6.21
C PHE A 46 -9.66 6.82 7.31
N SER A 47 -10.49 5.84 6.93
CA SER A 47 -10.90 4.76 7.82
C SER A 47 -10.12 3.49 7.49
N PHE A 48 -9.86 2.73 8.51
CA PHE A 48 -9.18 1.45 8.46
C PHE A 48 -10.08 0.40 9.09
N THR A 49 -10.32 -0.70 8.39
CA THR A 49 -11.08 -1.84 8.90
C THR A 49 -10.22 -3.09 8.82
N MET A 50 -10.11 -3.84 9.90
CA MET A 50 -9.48 -5.14 9.94
C MET A 50 -10.55 -6.21 10.17
N VAL A 51 -10.62 -7.18 9.25
CA VAL A 51 -11.54 -8.31 9.36
C VAL A 51 -10.76 -9.62 9.33
N ASN A 52 -11.02 -10.49 10.33
CA ASN A 52 -10.61 -11.89 10.29
C ASN A 52 -11.80 -12.75 10.69
N THR A 53 -12.43 -13.37 9.70
CA THR A 53 -13.66 -14.17 9.91
C THR A 53 -13.41 -15.38 10.81
N LYS A 54 -12.23 -16.02 10.71
CA LYS A 54 -11.89 -17.19 11.53
C LYS A 54 -11.68 -16.81 12.99
N ALA A 55 -11.02 -15.69 13.23
CA ALA A 55 -10.77 -15.17 14.58
C ALA A 55 -11.95 -14.32 15.11
N LYS A 56 -13.02 -14.11 14.33
CA LYS A 56 -14.16 -13.25 14.65
C LYS A 56 -13.77 -11.81 14.99
N ILE A 57 -12.73 -11.30 14.32
CA ILE A 57 -12.27 -9.91 14.47
C ILE A 57 -12.94 -9.06 13.39
N ASN A 58 -13.51 -7.93 13.81
CA ASN A 58 -14.01 -6.87 12.94
C ASN A 58 -13.84 -5.54 13.68
N GLU A 59 -12.76 -4.84 13.36
CA GLU A 59 -12.38 -3.59 13.98
C GLU A 59 -12.36 -2.48 12.95
N GLU A 60 -12.98 -1.33 13.27
CA GLU A 60 -12.91 -0.13 12.47
C GLU A 60 -12.25 1.00 13.28
N LYS A 61 -11.30 1.67 12.68
CA LYS A 61 -10.57 2.81 13.26
C LYS A 61 -10.42 3.89 12.19
N THR A 62 -10.09 5.10 12.63
CA THR A 62 -9.79 6.21 11.73
C THR A 62 -8.37 6.69 11.95
N GLY A 63 -7.81 7.36 10.96
CA GLY A 63 -6.48 7.91 11.06
C GLY A 63 -6.27 9.06 10.08
N THR A 64 -5.14 9.73 10.26
CA THR A 64 -4.66 10.76 9.36
C THR A 64 -3.21 10.45 8.96
N LEU A 65 -2.91 10.64 7.68
CA LEU A 65 -1.59 10.49 7.11
C LEU A 65 -1.15 11.80 6.48
N TRP A 66 0.05 12.25 6.80
CA TRP A 66 0.75 13.35 6.15
C TRP A 66 1.99 12.80 5.44
N LEU A 67 2.22 13.23 4.21
CA LEU A 67 3.32 12.82 3.35
C LEU A 67 4.02 14.03 2.75
N SER A 68 5.35 13.95 2.63
CA SER A 68 6.17 14.89 1.86
C SER A 68 7.42 14.15 1.34
N GLY A 69 7.41 13.72 0.08
CA GLY A 69 8.40 12.81 -0.46
C GLY A 69 8.42 11.48 0.32
N ASP A 70 9.58 11.11 0.85
CA ASP A 70 9.75 9.88 1.65
C ASP A 70 9.45 10.07 3.15
N LYS A 71 9.16 11.30 3.57
CA LYS A 71 8.79 11.62 4.95
C LYS A 71 7.30 11.42 5.16
N TYR A 72 6.93 10.88 6.32
CA TYR A 72 5.54 10.71 6.67
C TYR A 72 5.28 10.81 8.17
N LYS A 73 4.06 11.18 8.50
CA LYS A 73 3.48 11.09 9.84
C LYS A 73 2.10 10.43 9.70
N MET A 74 1.86 9.38 10.44
CA MET A 74 0.59 8.67 10.47
C MET A 74 0.11 8.53 11.90
N SER A 75 -1.09 9.02 12.17
CA SER A 75 -1.76 8.87 13.47
C SER A 75 -2.99 8.01 13.30
N ALA A 76 -3.07 6.89 13.99
CA ALA A 76 -4.22 5.98 13.98
C ALA A 76 -4.21 5.11 15.24
N ALA A 77 -5.37 4.82 15.81
CA ALA A 77 -5.54 3.82 16.86
C ALA A 77 -4.65 4.01 18.10
N GLY A 78 -4.46 5.26 18.55
CA GLY A 78 -3.61 5.54 19.72
C GLY A 78 -2.10 5.54 19.43
N GLN A 79 -1.70 5.29 18.19
CA GLN A 79 -0.30 5.32 17.76
C GLN A 79 -0.04 6.49 16.83
N THR A 80 1.17 7.03 16.90
CA THR A 80 1.69 7.99 15.91
C THR A 80 3.04 7.50 15.41
N VAL A 81 3.11 7.20 14.13
CA VAL A 81 4.35 6.83 13.44
C VAL A 81 4.85 8.02 12.67
N ILE A 82 6.08 8.43 12.90
CA ILE A 82 6.74 9.55 12.24
C ILE A 82 8.01 9.02 11.56
N CYS A 83 8.28 9.48 10.35
CA CYS A 83 9.49 9.14 9.61
C CYS A 83 10.05 10.37 8.90
N ASP A 84 11.32 10.68 9.11
CA ASP A 84 12.03 11.77 8.43
C ASP A 84 12.74 11.34 7.14
N GLY A 85 12.53 10.08 6.72
CA GLY A 85 13.20 9.44 5.58
C GLY A 85 14.42 8.59 5.99
N LYS A 86 14.82 8.58 7.26
CA LYS A 86 15.94 7.78 7.80
C LYS A 86 15.58 7.10 9.12
N THR A 87 14.94 7.81 10.01
CA THR A 87 14.54 7.37 11.35
C THR A 87 13.03 7.24 11.42
N ILE A 88 12.56 6.20 12.09
CA ILE A 88 11.15 5.97 12.40
C ILE A 88 10.96 6.10 13.90
N TRP A 89 10.04 6.95 14.33
CA TRP A 89 9.54 7.05 15.69
C TRP A 89 8.13 6.50 15.76
N THR A 90 7.90 5.51 16.61
CA THR A 90 6.58 4.96 16.90
C THR A 90 6.19 5.35 18.31
N TYR A 91 5.35 6.36 18.44
CA TYR A 91 4.81 6.80 19.73
C TYR A 91 3.53 6.04 20.05
N LEU A 92 3.49 5.45 21.22
CA LEU A 92 2.38 4.71 21.81
C LEU A 92 1.78 5.56 22.92
N ALA A 93 0.60 6.15 22.68
CA ALA A 93 -0.01 7.10 23.61
C ALA A 93 -0.44 6.44 24.92
N GLU A 94 -0.84 5.17 24.89
CA GLU A 94 -1.30 4.43 26.07
C GLU A 94 -0.19 4.20 27.09
N SER A 95 1.00 3.83 26.62
CA SER A 95 2.19 3.60 27.48
C SER A 95 3.06 4.84 27.66
N ASN A 96 2.77 5.94 26.93
CA ASN A 96 3.61 7.12 26.86
C ASN A 96 5.08 6.77 26.51
N GLU A 97 5.26 5.91 25.51
CA GLU A 97 6.53 5.36 25.05
C GLU A 97 6.78 5.75 23.61
N VAL A 98 8.01 6.04 23.22
CA VAL A 98 8.44 6.17 21.83
C VAL A 98 9.56 5.20 21.51
N GLN A 99 9.34 4.36 20.51
CA GLN A 99 10.33 3.44 19.95
C GLN A 99 11.01 4.10 18.76
N VAL A 100 12.35 4.10 18.75
CA VAL A 100 13.16 4.73 17.70
C VAL A 100 13.90 3.66 16.92
N ASN A 101 13.67 3.62 15.61
CA ASN A 101 14.28 2.65 14.70
C ASN A 101 14.87 3.35 13.48
N LEU A 102 15.81 2.69 12.79
CA LEU A 102 16.20 3.08 11.45
C LEU A 102 15.15 2.61 10.42
N LEU A 103 14.90 3.44 9.42
CA LEU A 103 14.13 3.00 8.26
C LEU A 103 14.91 1.91 7.53
N ASP A 104 14.39 0.69 7.53
CA ASP A 104 14.95 -0.39 6.71
C ASP A 104 14.65 -0.10 5.24
N ASN A 105 15.69 0.25 4.48
CA ASN A 105 15.59 0.56 3.04
C ASN A 105 15.48 -0.69 2.16
N LYS A 106 15.34 -1.89 2.73
CA LYS A 106 15.06 -3.07 1.94
C LYS A 106 13.78 -2.84 1.12
N ASP A 107 13.77 -3.34 -0.09
CA ASP A 107 12.64 -3.18 -1.05
C ASP A 107 11.29 -3.67 -0.50
N ASP A 108 11.32 -4.44 0.60
CA ASP A 108 10.14 -4.99 1.26
C ASP A 108 9.46 -4.05 2.26
N ALA A 109 10.09 -2.93 2.64
CA ALA A 109 9.47 -1.96 3.54
C ALA A 109 8.28 -1.28 2.84
N MET A 110 7.06 -1.61 3.27
CA MET A 110 5.81 -1.04 2.78
C MET A 110 5.55 0.31 3.45
N THR A 111 6.32 1.33 3.06
CA THR A 111 6.07 2.69 3.55
C THR A 111 4.83 3.28 2.87
N PRO A 112 4.12 4.23 3.53
CA PRO A 112 2.97 4.90 2.93
C PRO A 112 3.26 5.57 1.59
N SER A 113 4.46 6.12 1.39
CA SER A 113 4.88 6.69 0.10
C SER A 113 5.04 5.61 -0.97
N LYS A 114 5.67 4.48 -0.67
CA LYS A 114 5.79 3.34 -1.60
C LYS A 114 4.42 2.75 -1.97
N LEU A 115 3.48 2.69 -1.02
CA LEU A 115 2.11 2.25 -1.27
C LEU A 115 1.36 3.13 -2.28
N LEU A 116 1.72 4.41 -2.38
CA LEU A 116 1.08 5.34 -3.30
C LEU A 116 1.85 5.55 -4.62
N THR A 117 3.07 5.05 -4.74
CA THR A 117 3.95 5.41 -5.87
C THR A 117 4.69 4.25 -6.53
N SER A 118 4.69 3.04 -5.97
CA SER A 118 5.59 1.96 -6.42
C SER A 118 4.83 0.69 -6.78
N TYR A 119 3.93 0.78 -7.76
CA TYR A 119 3.06 -0.34 -8.15
C TYR A 119 3.64 -1.24 -9.24
N ASN A 120 4.40 -0.67 -10.19
CA ASN A 120 4.71 -1.38 -11.43
C ASN A 120 5.93 -2.31 -11.36
N SER A 121 6.89 -2.07 -10.47
CA SER A 121 8.13 -2.85 -10.40
C SER A 121 7.98 -4.16 -9.63
N ASN A 122 7.15 -4.15 -8.57
CA ASN A 122 7.10 -5.23 -7.58
C ASN A 122 5.84 -6.08 -7.64
N TYR A 123 4.90 -5.76 -8.55
CA TYR A 123 3.60 -6.41 -8.65
C TYR A 123 3.21 -6.73 -10.08
N LYS A 124 2.51 -7.85 -10.26
CA LYS A 124 1.65 -8.08 -11.42
C LYS A 124 0.34 -7.35 -11.16
N SER A 125 -0.15 -6.62 -12.14
CA SER A 125 -1.38 -5.83 -12.02
C SER A 125 -2.38 -6.24 -13.08
N LYS A 126 -3.68 -6.22 -12.74
CA LYS A 126 -4.79 -6.36 -13.69
C LYS A 126 -6.00 -5.54 -13.24
N ILE A 127 -6.75 -5.02 -14.20
CA ILE A 127 -8.05 -4.43 -13.93
C ILE A 127 -9.03 -5.57 -13.59
N ILE A 128 -9.78 -5.38 -12.52
CA ILE A 128 -10.88 -6.26 -12.11
C ILE A 128 -12.20 -5.48 -12.13
N ARG A 129 -13.31 -6.20 -12.30
CA ARG A 129 -14.63 -5.59 -12.28
C ARG A 129 -15.43 -6.15 -11.13
N ASP A 130 -16.06 -5.23 -10.39
CA ASP A 130 -17.09 -5.54 -9.41
C ASP A 130 -18.35 -4.78 -9.79
N LYS A 131 -19.46 -5.49 -9.99
CA LYS A 131 -20.76 -4.92 -10.39
C LYS A 131 -21.30 -3.93 -9.36
N ASN A 132 -20.87 -4.04 -8.12
CA ASN A 132 -21.28 -3.18 -7.00
C ASN A 132 -20.33 -2.00 -6.77
N SER A 133 -19.25 -1.86 -7.55
CA SER A 133 -18.34 -0.74 -7.42
C SER A 133 -18.90 0.53 -8.07
N ASP A 134 -18.51 1.70 -7.54
CA ASP A 134 -18.77 2.99 -8.15
C ASP A 134 -18.20 3.00 -9.59
N PRO A 135 -18.99 3.34 -10.63
CA PRO A 135 -18.53 3.38 -12.01
C PRO A 135 -17.37 4.36 -12.25
N ASN A 136 -17.15 5.34 -11.37
CA ASN A 136 -16.02 6.26 -11.42
C ASN A 136 -14.73 5.67 -10.82
N ILE A 137 -14.83 4.54 -10.13
CA ILE A 137 -13.69 3.86 -9.52
C ILE A 137 -13.25 2.70 -10.39
N GLU A 138 -11.97 2.68 -10.78
CA GLU A 138 -11.35 1.52 -11.40
C GLU A 138 -10.67 0.67 -10.32
N LEU A 139 -10.95 -0.63 -10.33
CA LEU A 139 -10.34 -1.57 -9.39
C LEU A 139 -9.15 -2.25 -10.05
N VAL A 140 -7.98 -2.14 -9.41
CA VAL A 140 -6.75 -2.79 -9.86
C VAL A 140 -6.28 -3.78 -8.82
N GLU A 141 -6.25 -5.07 -9.19
CA GLU A 141 -5.65 -6.12 -8.38
C GLU A 141 -4.14 -6.13 -8.57
N LEU A 142 -3.41 -6.21 -7.46
CA LEU A 142 -1.96 -6.30 -7.39
C LEU A 142 -1.58 -7.62 -6.73
N ILE A 143 -0.74 -8.41 -7.41
CA ILE A 143 -0.16 -9.65 -6.89
C ILE A 143 1.35 -9.46 -6.80
N PRO A 144 1.97 -9.64 -5.62
CA PRO A 144 3.41 -9.45 -5.49
C PRO A 144 4.20 -10.46 -6.33
N ASN A 145 5.30 -10.00 -6.96
CA ASN A 145 6.18 -10.84 -7.76
C ASN A 145 7.02 -11.80 -6.91
N SER A 146 7.27 -11.46 -5.65
CA SER A 146 8.00 -12.26 -4.67
C SER A 146 7.12 -12.53 -3.44
N SER A 147 7.51 -13.53 -2.64
CA SER A 147 6.77 -13.86 -1.41
C SER A 147 6.84 -12.71 -0.42
N LYS A 148 5.69 -12.08 -0.15
CA LYS A 148 5.52 -11.05 0.88
C LYS A 148 4.59 -11.54 2.00
N ASN A 149 4.36 -10.74 3.02
CA ASN A 149 3.43 -11.06 4.11
C ASN A 149 1.96 -11.02 3.69
N PHE A 150 1.68 -10.55 2.48
CA PHE A 150 0.33 -10.52 1.90
C PHE A 150 0.27 -11.29 0.57
N THR A 151 -0.92 -11.74 0.21
CA THR A 151 -1.17 -12.55 -0.99
C THR A 151 -1.57 -11.70 -2.18
N LYS A 152 -2.35 -10.67 -1.94
CA LYS A 152 -2.79 -9.68 -2.96
C LYS A 152 -3.23 -8.38 -2.31
N ALA A 153 -3.31 -7.35 -3.13
CA ALA A 153 -3.98 -6.10 -2.79
C ALA A 153 -4.96 -5.68 -3.90
N ILE A 154 -5.95 -4.86 -3.54
CA ILE A 154 -6.87 -4.25 -4.50
C ILE A 154 -6.85 -2.75 -4.27
N LEU A 155 -6.52 -1.99 -5.30
CA LEU A 155 -6.61 -0.53 -5.32
C LEU A 155 -7.93 -0.10 -5.95
N GLY A 156 -8.67 0.78 -5.29
CA GLY A 156 -9.75 1.55 -5.90
C GLY A 156 -9.21 2.91 -6.31
N ILE A 157 -9.24 3.21 -7.60
CA ILE A 157 -8.68 4.42 -8.20
C ILE A 157 -9.79 5.27 -8.80
N ASP A 158 -9.90 6.53 -8.38
CA ASP A 158 -10.73 7.53 -9.04
C ASP A 158 -10.18 7.80 -10.45
N LYS A 159 -10.94 7.41 -11.47
CA LYS A 159 -10.54 7.50 -12.88
C LYS A 159 -10.29 8.93 -13.34
N THR A 160 -11.07 9.87 -12.82
CA THR A 160 -10.99 11.29 -13.19
C THR A 160 -9.86 11.98 -12.46
N LYS A 161 -9.78 11.79 -11.15
CA LYS A 161 -8.77 12.44 -10.32
C LYS A 161 -7.41 11.76 -10.38
N LYS A 162 -7.33 10.51 -10.89
CA LYS A 162 -6.12 9.68 -10.86
C LYS A 162 -5.54 9.60 -9.45
N GLN A 163 -6.40 9.32 -8.50
CA GLN A 163 -6.06 9.25 -7.07
C GLN A 163 -6.58 7.95 -6.47
N VAL A 164 -5.82 7.37 -5.55
CA VAL A 164 -6.28 6.22 -4.77
C VAL A 164 -7.41 6.66 -3.85
N LYS A 165 -8.52 5.92 -3.86
CA LYS A 165 -9.69 6.10 -2.99
C LYS A 165 -9.84 5.01 -1.95
N SER A 166 -9.33 3.82 -2.27
CA SER A 166 -9.33 2.69 -1.34
C SER A 166 -8.16 1.75 -1.61
N PHE A 167 -7.78 1.03 -0.57
CA PHE A 167 -6.76 -0.01 -0.63
C PHE A 167 -7.21 -1.19 0.24
N VAL A 168 -7.29 -2.38 -0.33
CA VAL A 168 -7.62 -3.61 0.38
C VAL A 168 -6.45 -4.56 0.30
N LEU A 169 -5.96 -5.01 1.45
CA LEU A 169 -4.85 -5.94 1.58
C LEU A 169 -5.35 -7.27 2.14
N TYR A 170 -4.95 -8.37 1.54
CA TYR A 170 -5.21 -9.73 2.00
C TYR A 170 -3.91 -10.38 2.47
N ASP A 171 -3.79 -10.66 3.76
CA ASP A 171 -2.59 -11.30 4.28
C ASP A 171 -2.65 -12.83 4.23
N LYS A 172 -1.53 -13.48 4.57
CA LYS A 172 -1.43 -14.94 4.60
C LYS A 172 -2.14 -15.56 5.80
N SER A 173 -2.42 -14.78 6.84
CA SER A 173 -3.10 -15.22 8.07
C SER A 173 -4.62 -15.16 7.94
N GLY A 174 -5.15 -14.71 6.78
CA GLY A 174 -6.57 -14.60 6.50
C GLY A 174 -7.18 -13.28 6.99
N ASN A 175 -6.34 -12.30 7.33
CA ASN A 175 -6.83 -10.95 7.61
C ASN A 175 -7.08 -10.19 6.31
N THR A 176 -8.13 -9.37 6.33
CA THR A 176 -8.42 -8.39 5.29
C THR A 176 -8.33 -7.00 5.92
N PHE A 177 -7.43 -6.18 5.40
CA PHE A 177 -7.24 -4.80 5.83
C PHE A 177 -7.80 -3.88 4.75
N THR A 178 -8.80 -3.08 5.09
CA THR A 178 -9.44 -2.15 4.16
C THR A 178 -9.19 -0.72 4.61
N TYR A 179 -8.57 0.06 3.75
CA TYR A 179 -8.36 1.50 3.92
C TYR A 179 -9.27 2.25 2.94
N LYS A 180 -10.10 3.16 3.43
CA LYS A 180 -10.95 4.04 2.63
C LYS A 180 -10.54 5.48 2.87
N ILE A 181 -10.17 6.19 1.81
CA ILE A 181 -9.78 7.60 1.88
C ILE A 181 -11.05 8.46 1.97
N LYS A 182 -11.18 9.21 3.06
CA LYS A 182 -12.27 10.15 3.32
C LYS A 182 -11.96 11.52 2.71
N THR A 183 -10.79 12.07 3.02
CA THR A 183 -10.30 13.34 2.46
C THR A 183 -8.93 13.15 1.82
N PHE A 184 -8.64 13.93 0.78
CA PHE A 184 -7.34 13.92 0.11
C PHE A 184 -7.00 15.38 -0.24
N ILE A 185 -6.08 15.98 0.53
CA ILE A 185 -5.67 17.37 0.40
C ILE A 185 -4.20 17.38 -0.05
N THR A 186 -3.90 18.19 -1.06
CA THR A 186 -2.56 18.28 -1.65
C THR A 186 -1.92 19.63 -1.37
N ASN A 187 -0.59 19.66 -1.35
CA ASN A 187 0.22 20.86 -1.24
C ASN A 187 -0.04 21.67 0.05
N THR A 188 -0.44 20.98 1.13
CA THR A 188 -0.49 21.58 2.47
C THR A 188 0.92 21.98 2.89
N PRO A 189 1.14 23.19 3.44
CA PRO A 189 2.43 23.56 3.97
C PRO A 189 2.87 22.61 5.08
N LEU A 190 3.99 21.93 4.88
CA LEU A 190 4.63 21.03 5.86
C LEU A 190 6.11 21.36 5.93
N THR A 191 6.68 21.26 7.13
CA THR A 191 8.09 21.56 7.42
C THR A 191 8.81 20.28 7.86
N GLY A 192 10.12 20.32 8.01
CA GLY A 192 10.89 19.21 8.55
C GLY A 192 10.47 18.82 9.97
N ALA A 193 10.04 19.78 10.78
CA ALA A 193 9.60 19.58 12.16
C ALA A 193 8.31 18.73 12.24
N ASP A 194 7.47 18.72 11.20
CA ASP A 194 6.27 17.90 11.15
C ASP A 194 6.59 16.39 11.06
N PHE A 195 7.81 16.06 10.66
CA PHE A 195 8.29 14.69 10.44
C PHE A 195 9.41 14.28 11.42
N THR A 196 9.48 14.93 12.58
CA THR A 196 10.44 14.61 13.64
C THR A 196 9.68 14.47 14.95
N PHE A 197 10.03 13.47 15.76
CA PHE A 197 9.48 13.35 17.10
C PHE A 197 10.23 14.30 18.05
N ASP A 198 9.49 15.13 18.76
CA ASP A 198 10.01 16.08 19.72
C ASP A 198 9.58 15.63 21.13
N ALA A 199 10.49 14.95 21.85
CA ALA A 199 10.20 14.42 23.18
C ALA A 199 9.82 15.51 24.20
N SER A 200 10.24 16.76 23.99
CA SER A 200 9.90 17.88 24.90
C SER A 200 8.39 18.17 24.94
N LYS A 201 7.66 17.77 23.92
CA LYS A 201 6.18 17.91 23.82
C LYS A 201 5.42 16.79 24.54
N PHE A 202 6.12 15.78 25.06
CA PHE A 202 5.55 14.58 25.69
C PHE A 202 6.17 14.39 27.08
N PRO A 203 5.69 15.11 28.12
CA PRO A 203 6.26 15.01 29.45
C PRO A 203 6.28 13.57 29.98
N GLY A 204 7.44 13.11 30.46
CA GLY A 204 7.61 11.76 30.99
C GLY A 204 7.59 10.64 29.95
N VAL A 205 7.75 10.95 28.65
CA VAL A 205 7.84 9.92 27.60
C VAL A 205 9.09 9.05 27.81
N GLU A 206 8.90 7.73 27.77
CA GLU A 206 10.00 6.78 27.73
C GLU A 206 10.51 6.64 26.30
N VAL A 207 11.82 6.82 26.10
CA VAL A 207 12.45 6.69 24.77
C VAL A 207 13.23 5.39 24.70
N ILE A 208 12.77 4.46 23.85
CA ILE A 208 13.41 3.18 23.59
C ILE A 208 14.13 3.27 22.24
N ASP A 209 15.44 3.50 22.28
CA ASP A 209 16.27 3.59 21.07
C ASP A 209 16.77 2.19 20.66
N MET A 210 16.33 1.73 19.48
CA MET A 210 16.66 0.43 18.89
C MET A 210 17.54 0.54 17.64
N ARG A 211 18.19 1.69 17.42
CA ARG A 211 19.04 1.92 16.24
C ARG A 211 20.41 1.27 16.35
#